data_e74806aba0d79f40cfebf8cf90268199
#
_entry.id   e74806aba0d79f40cfebf8cf90268199
#
_cell.length_a   1.000
_cell.length_b   1.000
_cell.length_c   1.000
_cell.angle_alpha   90.00
_cell.angle_beta   90.00
_cell.angle_gamma   90.00
#
_symmetry.space_group_name_H-M   'P 1'
#
loop_
_entity.id
_entity.type
_entity.pdbx_description
1 polymer ?
#
loop_
_entity_poly.entity_id
_entity_poly.type
_entity_poly.pdbx_seq_one_letter_code
_entity_poly.pdbx_strand_id
1 'polypeptide(L)'
;MSFVYILAAILIFGVLIAVHELGHFLAAKLCGVQVNEFSIGMGPAVWYRKKGETAYSFRILPIGGYCAMEGEDGDTGNARAFTRQGFWKKFVILAAGAFMNFLTGLLIVAILFSSAGTFFVDGITGLAPEVSRTGENGLQAGDQIYKINGWRTYFSGDAQMFLSYSGDTSDIEVVRNGRHILVENVARQTCTDQQGEPYQGFGLYVGRLSVPATVSNRIRYTWYQTMDFVQLVWFSLGQLVTGGAGLNDLSGPVGIVTTIKDVGTEAQETAEQNDQNGLLAAAESIAYFAALIAVNLAVMNLLPLPALDGGRIFFLLVDAVSMALFKRKVPEKYQAAINTAGFVLLMGFMLLVTFQDVFKLVK
;
A
#
# COMPACT_ATOMS: atom_id res chain seq x y z
N MET A 1 -16.98 15.34 -12.26
CA MET A 1 -16.79 14.60 -10.97
C MET A 1 -17.78 15.13 -9.95
N SER A 2 -18.41 14.27 -9.15
CA SER A 2 -19.25 14.74 -8.04
C SER A 2 -18.34 15.41 -6.99
N PHE A 3 -18.69 16.59 -6.55
CA PHE A 3 -17.94 17.37 -5.56
C PHE A 3 -17.67 16.57 -4.25
N VAL A 4 -18.60 15.67 -3.90
CA VAL A 4 -18.50 14.82 -2.72
C VAL A 4 -17.28 13.91 -2.77
N TYR A 5 -16.95 13.30 -3.91
CA TYR A 5 -15.80 12.39 -4.03
C TYR A 5 -14.46 13.14 -4.01
N ILE A 6 -14.43 14.36 -4.54
CA ILE A 6 -13.25 15.24 -4.42
C ILE A 6 -13.01 15.57 -2.95
N LEU A 7 -14.07 15.92 -2.23
CA LEU A 7 -13.98 16.24 -0.80
C LEU A 7 -13.56 14.99 0.01
N ALA A 8 -14.10 13.82 -0.31
CA ALA A 8 -13.71 12.55 0.30
C ALA A 8 -12.22 12.24 0.08
N ALA A 9 -11.71 12.42 -1.14
CA ALA A 9 -10.30 12.22 -1.45
C ALA A 9 -9.40 13.19 -0.65
N ILE A 10 -9.75 14.48 -0.62
CA ILE A 10 -9.00 15.48 0.16
C ILE A 10 -9.00 15.11 1.65
N LEU A 11 -10.13 14.66 2.18
CA LEU A 11 -10.24 14.23 3.58
C LEU A 11 -9.38 13.00 3.86
N ILE A 12 -9.46 11.97 3.01
CA ILE A 12 -8.65 10.74 3.13
C ILE A 12 -7.16 11.09 3.16
N PHE A 13 -6.67 11.81 2.14
CA PHE A 13 -5.25 12.20 2.09
C PHE A 13 -4.86 13.10 3.26
N GLY A 14 -5.69 14.08 3.61
CA GLY A 14 -5.44 14.98 4.74
C GLY A 14 -5.31 14.22 6.06
N VAL A 15 -6.19 13.25 6.32
CA VAL A 15 -6.14 12.39 7.51
C VAL A 15 -4.90 11.49 7.49
N LEU A 16 -4.61 10.82 6.37
CA LEU A 16 -3.46 9.92 6.27
C LEU A 16 -2.13 10.64 6.45
N ILE A 17 -1.99 11.84 5.89
CA ILE A 17 -0.79 12.67 6.10
C ILE A 17 -0.73 13.15 7.55
N ALA A 18 -1.83 13.62 8.14
CA ALA A 18 -1.85 14.05 9.53
C ALA A 18 -1.48 12.91 10.50
N VAL A 19 -1.94 11.69 10.24
CA VAL A 19 -1.60 10.50 11.03
C VAL A 19 -0.14 10.11 10.85
N HIS A 20 0.39 10.23 9.64
CA HIS A 20 1.82 10.03 9.36
C HIS A 20 2.69 10.99 10.17
N GLU A 21 2.42 12.29 10.09
CA GLU A 21 3.14 13.31 10.84
C GLU A 21 2.98 13.13 12.37
N LEU A 22 1.80 12.68 12.81
CA LEU A 22 1.55 12.32 14.20
C LEU A 22 2.47 11.18 14.67
N GLY A 23 2.80 10.25 13.80
CA GLY A 23 3.77 9.18 14.06
C GLY A 23 5.13 9.74 14.41
N HIS A 24 5.67 10.62 13.58
CA HIS A 24 6.95 11.32 13.83
C HIS A 24 6.91 12.13 15.12
N PHE A 25 5.83 12.89 15.31
CA PHE A 25 5.63 13.71 16.50
C PHE A 25 5.67 12.87 17.78
N LEU A 26 4.89 11.80 17.86
CA LEU A 26 4.82 10.94 19.05
C LEU A 26 6.17 10.28 19.32
N ALA A 27 6.80 9.73 18.29
CA ALA A 27 8.10 9.09 18.41
C ALA A 27 9.20 10.08 18.84
N ALA A 28 9.23 11.29 18.25
CA ALA A 28 10.16 12.35 18.62
C ALA A 28 10.02 12.72 20.10
N LYS A 29 8.78 12.93 20.57
CA LYS A 29 8.51 13.25 21.98
C LYS A 29 8.92 12.10 22.92
N LEU A 30 8.61 10.86 22.57
CA LEU A 30 9.00 9.68 23.37
C LEU A 30 10.52 9.49 23.40
N CYS A 31 11.22 9.81 22.31
CA CYS A 31 12.68 9.76 22.24
C CYS A 31 13.39 10.97 22.90
N GLY A 32 12.63 11.98 23.36
CA GLY A 32 13.16 13.18 24.01
C GLY A 32 13.68 14.24 23.03
N VAL A 33 13.34 14.13 21.74
CA VAL A 33 13.65 15.17 20.74
C VAL A 33 12.68 16.34 20.90
N GLN A 34 13.20 17.55 20.80
CA GLN A 34 12.37 18.76 20.84
C GLN A 34 11.63 18.90 19.51
N VAL A 35 10.30 19.06 19.58
CA VAL A 35 9.47 19.38 18.41
C VAL A 35 9.07 20.83 18.49
N ASN A 36 9.49 21.61 17.50
CA ASN A 36 9.25 23.03 17.42
C ASN A 36 7.85 23.36 16.93
N GLU A 37 7.39 22.64 15.89
CA GLU A 37 6.04 22.79 15.35
C GLU A 37 5.47 21.47 14.88
N PHE A 38 4.17 21.26 15.12
CA PHE A 38 3.34 20.22 14.53
C PHE A 38 2.21 20.88 13.75
N SER A 39 2.19 20.68 12.44
CA SER A 39 1.23 21.34 11.55
C SER A 39 0.41 20.33 10.75
N ILE A 40 -0.90 20.57 10.68
CA ILE A 40 -1.80 19.91 9.75
C ILE A 40 -2.12 20.89 8.63
N GLY A 41 -1.83 20.49 7.38
CA GLY A 41 -1.97 21.32 6.21
C GLY A 41 -0.72 22.15 5.90
N MET A 42 -0.78 22.91 4.81
CA MET A 42 0.28 23.79 4.30
C MET A 42 -0.24 25.21 4.08
N GLY A 43 0.70 26.17 3.91
CA GLY A 43 0.41 27.57 3.68
C GLY A 43 0.21 28.36 4.97
N PRO A 44 -0.48 29.54 4.94
CA PRO A 44 -0.73 30.36 6.10
C PRO A 44 -1.53 29.65 7.19
N ALA A 45 -1.19 29.88 8.45
CA ALA A 45 -1.91 29.28 9.58
C ALA A 45 -3.30 29.96 9.76
N VAL A 46 -4.35 29.14 9.77
CA VAL A 46 -5.71 29.55 10.12
C VAL A 46 -5.90 29.55 11.64
N TRP A 47 -5.24 28.59 12.28
CA TRP A 47 -5.22 28.49 13.73
C TRP A 47 -3.80 28.16 14.19
N TYR A 48 -3.37 28.82 15.27
CA TYR A 48 -2.05 28.63 15.85
C TYR A 48 -2.13 28.68 17.37
N ARG A 49 -1.51 27.72 18.04
CA ARG A 49 -1.41 27.70 19.50
C ARG A 49 -0.08 27.12 19.94
N LYS A 50 0.68 27.86 20.72
CA LYS A 50 1.89 27.36 21.36
C LYS A 50 1.55 26.75 22.72
N LYS A 51 1.99 25.48 22.95
CA LYS A 51 1.87 24.81 24.26
C LYS A 51 3.22 24.22 24.64
N GLY A 52 3.82 24.77 25.66
CA GLY A 52 5.19 24.43 26.06
C GLY A 52 6.20 24.81 24.95
N GLU A 53 6.99 23.86 24.52
CA GLU A 53 8.00 24.06 23.47
C GLU A 53 7.45 23.93 22.05
N THR A 54 6.27 23.31 21.88
CA THR A 54 5.71 22.99 20.58
C THR A 54 4.61 23.97 20.19
N ALA A 55 4.67 24.46 18.96
CA ALA A 55 3.60 25.15 18.28
C ALA A 55 2.70 24.13 17.55
N TYR A 56 1.40 24.30 17.67
CA TYR A 56 0.40 23.52 16.95
C TYR A 56 -0.32 24.43 15.98
N SER A 57 -0.45 24.02 14.72
CA SER A 57 -1.11 24.84 13.71
C SER A 57 -2.01 24.03 12.79
N PHE A 58 -3.15 24.65 12.39
CA PHE A 58 -3.93 24.24 11.23
C PHE A 58 -3.73 25.28 10.13
N ARG A 59 -3.49 24.80 8.92
CA ARG A 59 -3.16 25.66 7.78
C ARG A 59 -4.22 25.58 6.70
N ILE A 60 -4.28 26.61 5.85
CA ILE A 60 -5.39 26.84 4.91
C ILE A 60 -5.54 25.72 3.85
N LEU A 61 -4.43 25.13 3.41
CA LEU A 61 -4.44 24.04 2.44
C LEU A 61 -4.48 22.70 3.20
N PRO A 62 -5.59 21.93 3.11
CA PRO A 62 -5.74 20.67 3.83
C PRO A 62 -4.94 19.53 3.18
N ILE A 63 -3.85 19.86 2.51
CA ILE A 63 -2.95 18.94 1.83
C ILE A 63 -1.58 19.08 2.47
N GLY A 64 -1.03 17.94 2.92
CA GLY A 64 0.26 17.94 3.62
C GLY A 64 0.15 18.18 5.12
N GLY A 65 1.29 18.25 5.73
CA GLY A 65 1.53 18.50 7.13
C GLY A 65 3.02 18.45 7.37
N TYR A 66 3.47 18.78 8.57
CA TYR A 66 4.85 18.58 8.96
C TYR A 66 5.03 18.54 10.48
N CYS A 67 6.07 17.82 10.89
CA CYS A 67 6.56 17.77 12.25
C CYS A 67 7.99 18.34 12.26
N ALA A 68 8.13 19.64 12.56
CA ALA A 68 9.43 20.30 12.59
C ALA A 68 10.18 19.93 13.88
N MET A 69 11.20 19.10 13.75
CA MET A 69 12.06 18.69 14.86
C MET A 69 13.28 19.62 14.96
N GLU A 70 13.70 19.88 16.18
CA GLU A 70 14.91 20.66 16.44
C GLU A 70 16.14 19.97 15.84
N GLY A 71 16.93 20.71 15.08
CA GLY A 71 18.15 20.19 14.45
C GLY A 71 17.93 19.10 13.42
N GLU A 72 16.81 19.10 12.72
CA GLU A 72 16.51 18.15 11.64
C GLU A 72 17.35 18.45 10.40
N ASP A 73 17.51 19.73 10.07
CA ASP A 73 18.24 20.19 8.87
C ASP A 73 19.70 20.58 9.17
N GLY A 74 20.19 20.35 10.38
CA GLY A 74 21.56 20.65 10.77
C GLY A 74 21.78 20.71 12.29
N ASP A 75 23.04 20.72 12.72
CA ASP A 75 23.36 20.78 14.15
C ASP A 75 23.14 22.20 14.71
N THR A 76 22.13 22.35 15.56
CA THR A 76 21.80 23.62 16.23
C THR A 76 22.51 23.84 17.57
N GLY A 77 23.32 22.88 18.02
CA GLY A 77 23.94 22.90 19.33
C GLY A 77 23.04 22.42 20.48
N ASN A 78 21.74 22.25 20.25
CA ASN A 78 20.79 21.79 21.27
C ASN A 78 21.01 20.30 21.57
N ALA A 79 21.12 19.94 22.85
CA ALA A 79 21.26 18.53 23.28
C ALA A 79 20.07 17.65 22.87
N ARG A 80 18.89 18.25 22.69
CA ARG A 80 17.65 17.57 22.26
C ARG A 80 17.40 17.63 20.75
N ALA A 81 18.41 18.06 19.97
CA ALA A 81 18.34 18.05 18.50
C ALA A 81 18.29 16.65 17.95
N PHE A 82 17.54 16.46 16.86
CA PHE A 82 17.43 15.17 16.15
C PHE A 82 18.80 14.66 15.69
N THR A 83 19.65 15.53 15.12
CA THR A 83 21.00 15.17 14.65
C THR A 83 21.90 14.62 15.75
N ARG A 84 21.70 15.01 17.00
CA ARG A 84 22.47 14.56 18.18
C ARG A 84 21.97 13.26 18.80
N GLN A 85 20.84 12.73 18.35
CA GLN A 85 20.32 11.48 18.87
C GLN A 85 21.10 10.26 18.33
N GLY A 86 21.06 9.17 19.11
CA GLY A 86 21.65 7.90 18.69
C GLY A 86 20.87 7.26 17.54
N PHE A 87 21.52 6.29 16.87
CA PHE A 87 20.98 5.58 15.69
C PHE A 87 19.55 5.07 15.89
N TRP A 88 19.27 4.32 16.94
CA TRP A 88 17.96 3.70 17.17
C TRP A 88 16.85 4.72 17.40
N LYS A 89 17.14 5.82 18.09
CA LYS A 89 16.14 6.88 18.26
C LYS A 89 15.78 7.53 16.93
N LYS A 90 16.78 7.85 16.09
CA LYS A 90 16.57 8.38 14.74
C LYS A 90 15.78 7.41 13.89
N PHE A 91 16.15 6.12 13.90
CA PHE A 91 15.45 5.09 13.14
C PHE A 91 13.98 4.98 13.53
N VAL A 92 13.68 4.90 14.83
CA VAL A 92 12.30 4.82 15.33
C VAL A 92 11.49 6.06 14.94
N ILE A 93 12.07 7.25 15.06
CA ILE A 93 11.40 8.49 14.67
C ILE A 93 11.08 8.49 13.17
N LEU A 94 12.04 8.16 12.32
CA LEU A 94 11.87 8.14 10.88
C LEU A 94 10.88 7.05 10.40
N ALA A 95 10.87 5.89 11.04
CA ALA A 95 9.95 4.82 10.69
C ALA A 95 8.53 5.01 11.23
N ALA A 96 8.36 5.88 12.23
CA ALA A 96 7.08 6.02 12.95
C ALA A 96 5.95 6.57 12.09
N GLY A 97 6.23 7.45 11.13
CA GLY A 97 5.23 7.96 10.19
C GLY A 97 4.63 6.85 9.33
N ALA A 98 5.49 6.06 8.69
CA ALA A 98 5.08 4.91 7.91
C ALA A 98 4.36 3.85 8.75
N PHE A 99 4.84 3.58 9.97
CA PHE A 99 4.18 2.66 10.90
C PHE A 99 2.76 3.10 11.26
N MET A 100 2.53 4.39 11.49
CA MET A 100 1.19 4.92 11.79
C MET A 100 0.23 4.78 10.60
N ASN A 101 0.70 4.98 9.37
CA ASN A 101 -0.10 4.74 8.18
C ASN A 101 -0.45 3.24 8.03
N PHE A 102 0.51 2.35 8.24
CA PHE A 102 0.27 0.91 8.26
C PHE A 102 -0.78 0.51 9.31
N LEU A 103 -0.64 1.03 10.52
CA LEU A 103 -1.59 0.79 11.61
C LEU A 103 -2.99 1.33 11.29
N THR A 104 -3.07 2.48 10.63
CA THR A 104 -4.35 3.07 10.18
C THR A 104 -5.03 2.17 9.16
N GLY A 105 -4.31 1.68 8.15
CA GLY A 105 -4.84 0.72 7.19
C GLY A 105 -5.33 -0.56 7.85
N LEU A 106 -4.54 -1.13 8.76
CA LEU A 106 -4.92 -2.30 9.57
C LEU A 106 -6.20 -2.07 10.38
N LEU A 107 -6.33 -0.91 11.03
CA LEU A 107 -7.51 -0.57 11.83
C LEU A 107 -8.76 -0.40 10.96
N ILE A 108 -8.65 0.25 9.80
CA ILE A 108 -9.79 0.38 8.87
C ILE A 108 -10.25 -1.00 8.42
N VAL A 109 -9.33 -1.89 8.00
CA VAL A 109 -9.67 -3.27 7.61
C VAL A 109 -10.30 -4.02 8.78
N ALA A 110 -9.78 -3.87 10.01
CA ALA A 110 -10.34 -4.51 11.19
C ALA A 110 -11.80 -4.10 11.46
N ILE A 111 -12.10 -2.80 11.28
CA ILE A 111 -13.45 -2.27 11.42
C ILE A 111 -14.36 -2.86 10.33
N LEU A 112 -13.95 -2.83 9.07
CA LEU A 112 -14.72 -3.38 7.96
C LEU A 112 -14.99 -4.87 8.12
N PHE A 113 -13.99 -5.64 8.56
CA PHE A 113 -14.12 -7.09 8.72
C PHE A 113 -14.82 -7.51 10.04
N SER A 114 -15.06 -6.57 10.95
CA SER A 114 -15.82 -6.84 12.19
C SER A 114 -17.25 -7.30 11.92
N SER A 115 -17.87 -6.81 10.84
CA SER A 115 -19.23 -7.15 10.40
C SER A 115 -19.27 -8.27 9.35
N ALA A 116 -18.12 -8.71 8.81
CA ALA A 116 -18.08 -9.74 7.78
C ALA A 116 -18.73 -11.05 8.23
N GLY A 117 -19.57 -11.66 7.39
CA GLY A 117 -20.17 -12.97 7.60
C GLY A 117 -19.33 -14.12 7.04
N THR A 118 -18.66 -13.89 5.93
CA THR A 118 -17.89 -14.90 5.19
C THR A 118 -16.74 -14.23 4.47
N PHE A 119 -15.61 -14.92 4.41
CA PHE A 119 -14.48 -14.56 3.53
C PHE A 119 -14.43 -15.50 2.34
N PHE A 120 -13.88 -15.03 1.22
CA PHE A 120 -13.73 -15.81 0.01
C PHE A 120 -12.26 -15.88 -0.39
N VAL A 121 -11.78 -17.11 -0.64
CA VAL A 121 -10.42 -17.39 -1.09
C VAL A 121 -10.47 -18.10 -2.44
N ASP A 122 -9.39 -18.03 -3.19
CA ASP A 122 -9.30 -18.73 -4.46
C ASP A 122 -9.15 -20.23 -4.27
N GLY A 123 -9.90 -20.98 -5.05
CA GLY A 123 -9.81 -22.43 -5.14
C GLY A 123 -9.98 -22.93 -6.55
N ILE A 124 -9.51 -24.13 -6.80
CA ILE A 124 -9.69 -24.84 -8.08
C ILE A 124 -11.05 -25.51 -8.03
N THR A 125 -11.99 -25.04 -8.84
CA THR A 125 -13.33 -25.64 -8.97
C THR A 125 -13.39 -26.72 -10.04
N GLY A 126 -12.42 -26.73 -10.97
CA GLY A 126 -12.28 -27.70 -12.03
C GLY A 126 -10.99 -27.49 -12.80
N LEU A 127 -10.70 -28.44 -13.68
CA LEU A 127 -9.52 -28.41 -14.55
C LEU A 127 -9.96 -28.76 -15.99
N ALA A 128 -9.36 -28.06 -16.95
CA ALA A 128 -9.52 -28.40 -18.36
C ALA A 128 -8.88 -29.77 -18.64
N PRO A 129 -9.44 -30.56 -19.59
CA PRO A 129 -8.91 -31.91 -19.91
C PRO A 129 -7.44 -31.93 -20.35
N GLU A 130 -6.97 -30.83 -20.89
CA GLU A 130 -5.60 -30.66 -21.41
C GLU A 130 -4.54 -30.52 -20.30
N VAL A 131 -4.94 -30.27 -19.05
CA VAL A 131 -4.00 -30.10 -17.93
C VAL A 131 -3.34 -31.43 -17.58
N SER A 132 -2.04 -31.54 -17.85
CA SER A 132 -1.27 -32.76 -17.64
C SER A 132 -0.78 -32.97 -16.20
N ARG A 133 -0.68 -31.88 -15.41
CA ARG A 133 -0.18 -31.90 -14.04
C ARG A 133 -1.31 -32.08 -13.02
N THR A 134 -2.04 -33.19 -13.14
CA THR A 134 -3.16 -33.55 -12.26
C THR A 134 -2.82 -34.77 -11.39
N GLY A 135 -3.68 -35.10 -10.43
CA GLY A 135 -3.54 -36.28 -9.60
C GLY A 135 -3.05 -36.00 -8.19
N GLU A 136 -2.54 -37.03 -7.50
CA GLU A 136 -2.20 -36.92 -6.08
C GLU A 136 -1.10 -35.88 -5.79
N ASN A 137 -0.08 -35.79 -6.65
CA ASN A 137 1.02 -34.83 -6.60
C ASN A 137 0.82 -33.66 -7.58
N GLY A 138 -0.35 -33.52 -8.18
CA GLY A 138 -0.73 -32.46 -9.09
C GLY A 138 -1.93 -31.67 -8.60
N LEU A 139 -2.51 -30.86 -9.49
CA LEU A 139 -3.68 -30.03 -9.20
C LEU A 139 -4.95 -30.87 -9.20
N GLN A 140 -5.90 -30.54 -8.32
CA GLN A 140 -7.22 -31.18 -8.24
C GLN A 140 -8.31 -30.14 -7.96
N ALA A 141 -9.52 -30.45 -8.40
CA ALA A 141 -10.70 -29.71 -7.96
C ALA A 141 -10.88 -29.85 -6.44
N GLY A 142 -11.19 -28.73 -5.78
CA GLY A 142 -11.27 -28.62 -4.33
C GLY A 142 -9.99 -28.10 -3.65
N ASP A 143 -8.87 -27.99 -4.38
CA ASP A 143 -7.66 -27.38 -3.84
C ASP A 143 -7.84 -25.90 -3.58
N GLN A 144 -7.38 -25.42 -2.43
CA GLN A 144 -7.21 -24.00 -2.21
C GLN A 144 -5.89 -23.54 -2.83
N ILE A 145 -5.94 -22.55 -3.71
CA ILE A 145 -4.72 -21.93 -4.25
C ILE A 145 -4.04 -21.14 -3.13
N TYR A 146 -2.74 -21.38 -2.95
CA TYR A 146 -1.96 -20.78 -1.87
C TYR A 146 -0.94 -19.77 -2.37
N LYS A 147 -0.21 -20.09 -3.44
CA LYS A 147 0.71 -19.19 -4.11
C LYS A 147 0.76 -19.44 -5.60
N ILE A 148 1.08 -18.39 -6.34
CA ILE A 148 1.39 -18.43 -7.77
C ILE A 148 2.71 -17.72 -8.00
N ASN A 149 3.71 -18.41 -8.54
CA ASN A 149 5.07 -17.90 -8.77
C ASN A 149 5.67 -17.22 -7.52
N GLY A 150 5.42 -17.81 -6.33
CA GLY A 150 5.87 -17.31 -5.05
C GLY A 150 4.97 -16.23 -4.42
N TRP A 151 4.07 -15.61 -5.17
CA TRP A 151 3.11 -14.63 -4.66
C TRP A 151 1.95 -15.31 -3.93
N ARG A 152 1.69 -14.89 -2.71
CA ARG A 152 0.62 -15.44 -1.88
C ARG A 152 -0.75 -15.02 -2.38
N THR A 153 -1.70 -15.96 -2.52
CA THR A 153 -3.11 -15.66 -2.72
C THR A 153 -3.81 -15.58 -1.36
N TYR A 154 -4.37 -14.44 -1.04
CA TYR A 154 -5.06 -14.20 0.22
C TYR A 154 -6.56 -14.25 0.05
N PHE A 155 -7.07 -13.67 -1.05
CA PHE A 155 -8.49 -13.52 -1.33
C PHE A 155 -8.86 -14.01 -2.73
N SER A 156 -10.16 -14.09 -2.97
CA SER A 156 -10.67 -14.42 -4.29
C SER A 156 -10.39 -13.33 -5.30
N GLY A 157 -9.73 -13.68 -6.40
CA GLY A 157 -9.28 -12.80 -7.47
C GLY A 157 -7.76 -12.69 -7.56
N ASP A 158 -7.02 -12.95 -6.49
CA ASP A 158 -5.56 -12.86 -6.48
C ASP A 158 -4.95 -13.86 -7.46
N ALA A 159 -5.46 -15.10 -7.47
CA ALA A 159 -4.96 -16.13 -8.35
C ALA A 159 -5.11 -15.74 -9.83
N GLN A 160 -6.26 -15.20 -10.21
CA GLN A 160 -6.49 -14.77 -11.58
C GLN A 160 -5.57 -13.61 -11.95
N MET A 161 -5.37 -12.66 -11.04
CA MET A 161 -4.45 -11.55 -11.24
C MET A 161 -3.02 -12.07 -11.46
N PHE A 162 -2.46 -12.89 -10.56
CA PHE A 162 -1.08 -13.39 -10.70
C PHE A 162 -0.90 -14.29 -11.92
N LEU A 163 -1.90 -15.12 -12.27
CA LEU A 163 -1.87 -15.92 -13.50
C LEU A 163 -1.87 -15.06 -14.76
N SER A 164 -2.56 -13.92 -14.77
CA SER A 164 -2.59 -13.03 -15.93
C SER A 164 -1.22 -12.44 -16.26
N TYR A 165 -0.40 -12.18 -15.23
CA TYR A 165 0.98 -11.71 -15.36
C TYR A 165 2.02 -12.82 -15.47
N SER A 166 1.61 -14.10 -15.42
CA SER A 166 2.53 -15.22 -15.60
C SER A 166 2.89 -15.39 -17.08
N GLY A 167 4.12 -15.84 -17.35
CA GLY A 167 4.58 -16.16 -18.68
C GLY A 167 3.99 -17.49 -19.23
N ASP A 168 4.82 -18.25 -19.97
CA ASP A 168 4.41 -19.53 -20.57
C ASP A 168 4.25 -20.65 -19.54
N THR A 169 4.84 -20.51 -18.37
CA THR A 169 4.72 -21.47 -17.26
C THR A 169 4.44 -20.75 -15.95
N SER A 170 3.83 -21.43 -14.99
CA SER A 170 3.55 -20.95 -13.66
C SER A 170 3.76 -22.04 -12.61
N ASP A 171 4.40 -21.68 -11.50
CA ASP A 171 4.49 -22.53 -10.32
C ASP A 171 3.29 -22.26 -9.43
N ILE A 172 2.51 -23.30 -9.14
CA ILE A 172 1.27 -23.19 -8.38
C ILE A 172 1.36 -24.03 -7.12
N GLU A 173 1.33 -23.38 -5.97
CA GLU A 173 1.26 -24.03 -4.67
C GLU A 173 -0.19 -24.05 -4.20
N VAL A 174 -0.69 -25.23 -3.87
CA VAL A 174 -2.05 -25.44 -3.36
C VAL A 174 -2.04 -26.04 -1.96
N VAL A 175 -3.14 -25.86 -1.24
CA VAL A 175 -3.39 -26.52 0.04
C VAL A 175 -4.52 -27.52 -0.13
N ARG A 176 -4.23 -28.78 0.17
CA ARG A 176 -5.16 -29.92 0.13
C ARG A 176 -5.10 -30.66 1.46
N ASN A 177 -6.22 -30.72 2.19
CA ASN A 177 -6.30 -31.38 3.50
C ASN A 177 -5.22 -30.90 4.49
N GLY A 178 -4.90 -29.59 4.46
CA GLY A 178 -3.88 -28.97 5.32
C GLY A 178 -2.41 -29.21 4.89
N ARG A 179 -2.18 -29.90 3.76
CA ARG A 179 -0.84 -30.13 3.19
C ARG A 179 -0.58 -29.19 2.02
N HIS A 180 0.61 -28.65 1.97
CA HIS A 180 1.08 -27.83 0.86
C HIS A 180 1.63 -28.74 -0.25
N ILE A 181 1.18 -28.51 -1.47
CA ILE A 181 1.60 -29.24 -2.68
C ILE A 181 2.04 -28.18 -3.69
N LEU A 182 3.31 -28.21 -4.06
CA LEU A 182 3.87 -27.34 -5.11
C LEU A 182 3.85 -28.10 -6.44
N VAL A 183 3.18 -27.54 -7.43
CA VAL A 183 3.16 -28.04 -8.81
C VAL A 183 3.91 -27.06 -9.67
N GLU A 184 5.14 -27.44 -10.01
CA GLU A 184 6.06 -26.59 -10.77
C GLU A 184 5.77 -26.67 -12.27
N ASN A 185 6.08 -25.57 -12.98
CA ASN A 185 6.05 -25.50 -14.44
C ASN A 185 4.70 -25.95 -15.06
N VAL A 186 3.59 -25.50 -14.50
CA VAL A 186 2.27 -25.64 -15.14
C VAL A 186 2.29 -24.80 -16.41
N ALA A 187 2.13 -25.42 -17.57
CA ALA A 187 2.26 -24.73 -18.84
C ALA A 187 0.98 -23.97 -19.22
N ARG A 188 1.16 -22.79 -19.81
CA ARG A 188 0.10 -22.09 -20.52
C ARG A 188 -0.10 -22.79 -21.87
N GLN A 189 -1.31 -23.17 -22.17
CA GLN A 189 -1.64 -23.92 -23.35
C GLN A 189 -3.02 -23.55 -23.89
N THR A 190 -3.37 -24.05 -25.09
CA THR A 190 -4.74 -23.95 -25.58
C THR A 190 -5.59 -24.93 -24.79
N CYS A 191 -6.54 -24.40 -24.03
CA CYS A 191 -7.50 -25.16 -23.25
C CYS A 191 -8.91 -24.94 -23.80
N THR A 192 -9.82 -25.83 -23.46
CA THR A 192 -11.24 -25.71 -23.80
C THR A 192 -12.00 -25.24 -22.56
N ASP A 193 -12.81 -24.18 -22.69
CA ASP A 193 -13.64 -23.68 -21.58
C ASP A 193 -14.89 -24.58 -21.35
N GLN A 194 -15.73 -24.21 -20.38
CA GLN A 194 -16.94 -24.98 -20.06
C GLN A 194 -18.02 -24.90 -21.14
N GLN A 195 -17.92 -23.97 -22.09
CA GLN A 195 -18.79 -23.79 -23.23
C GLN A 195 -18.27 -24.50 -24.48
N GLY A 196 -17.06 -25.06 -24.44
CA GLY A 196 -16.40 -25.74 -25.56
C GLY A 196 -15.57 -24.81 -26.43
N GLU A 197 -15.37 -23.55 -26.03
CA GLU A 197 -14.58 -22.58 -26.78
C GLU A 197 -13.09 -22.64 -26.39
N PRO A 198 -12.18 -22.55 -27.36
CA PRO A 198 -10.75 -22.59 -27.09
C PRO A 198 -10.26 -21.26 -26.50
N TYR A 199 -9.42 -21.33 -25.46
CA TYR A 199 -8.74 -20.19 -24.88
C TYR A 199 -7.28 -20.51 -24.52
N GLN A 200 -6.44 -19.48 -24.42
CA GLN A 200 -5.06 -19.62 -23.96
C GLN A 200 -4.98 -19.39 -22.43
N GLY A 201 -4.56 -20.42 -21.71
CA GLY A 201 -4.50 -20.34 -20.25
C GLY A 201 -3.82 -21.53 -19.60
N PHE A 202 -3.87 -21.59 -18.30
CA PHE A 202 -3.31 -22.69 -17.49
C PHE A 202 -4.29 -23.85 -17.28
N GLY A 203 -5.49 -23.76 -17.84
CA GLY A 203 -6.54 -24.78 -17.72
C GLY A 203 -7.16 -24.90 -16.34
N LEU A 204 -7.05 -23.86 -15.50
CA LEU A 204 -7.62 -23.84 -14.16
C LEU A 204 -8.96 -23.11 -14.18
N TYR A 205 -10.01 -23.75 -13.68
CA TYR A 205 -11.24 -23.04 -13.35
C TYR A 205 -11.15 -22.56 -11.92
N VAL A 206 -10.72 -21.30 -11.78
CA VAL A 206 -10.58 -20.67 -10.47
C VAL A 206 -11.94 -20.18 -9.98
N GLY A 207 -12.33 -20.61 -8.80
CA GLY A 207 -13.59 -20.22 -8.17
C GLY A 207 -13.38 -19.81 -6.72
N ARG A 208 -14.50 -19.46 -6.07
CA ARG A 208 -14.50 -18.94 -4.69
C ARG A 208 -14.77 -20.07 -3.71
N LEU A 209 -13.86 -20.26 -2.76
CA LEU A 209 -14.10 -21.11 -1.59
C LEU A 209 -14.48 -20.20 -0.41
N SER A 210 -15.58 -20.53 0.28
CA SER A 210 -16.08 -19.77 1.41
C SER A 210 -15.40 -20.18 2.71
N VAL A 211 -14.99 -19.19 3.51
CA VAL A 211 -14.43 -19.38 4.86
C VAL A 211 -15.30 -18.65 5.87
N PRO A 212 -15.87 -19.33 6.89
CA PRO A 212 -16.71 -18.67 7.89
C PRO A 212 -15.97 -17.57 8.63
N ALA A 213 -16.60 -16.41 8.83
CA ALA A 213 -16.02 -15.28 9.55
C ALA A 213 -16.15 -15.43 11.08
N THR A 214 -15.53 -16.48 11.64
CA THR A 214 -15.34 -16.61 13.09
C THR A 214 -14.45 -15.50 13.63
N VAL A 215 -14.46 -15.23 14.93
CA VAL A 215 -13.60 -14.21 15.57
C VAL A 215 -12.14 -14.44 15.20
N SER A 216 -11.65 -15.67 15.26
CA SER A 216 -10.28 -16.02 14.87
C SER A 216 -10.00 -15.71 13.38
N ASN A 217 -10.95 -16.06 12.50
CA ASN A 217 -10.80 -15.78 11.08
C ASN A 217 -10.89 -14.29 10.79
N ARG A 218 -11.72 -13.50 11.46
CA ARG A 218 -11.75 -12.03 11.30
C ARG A 218 -10.38 -11.41 11.62
N ILE A 219 -9.76 -11.81 12.74
CA ILE A 219 -8.39 -11.34 13.09
C ILE A 219 -7.37 -11.78 12.03
N ARG A 220 -7.40 -13.06 11.64
CA ARG A 220 -6.49 -13.61 10.63
C ARG A 220 -6.63 -12.93 9.28
N TYR A 221 -7.87 -12.77 8.79
CA TYR A 221 -8.11 -12.16 7.48
C TYR A 221 -7.91 -10.64 7.48
N THR A 222 -8.08 -9.95 8.62
CA THR A 222 -7.63 -8.56 8.77
C THR A 222 -6.13 -8.43 8.53
N TRP A 223 -5.33 -9.30 9.15
CA TRP A 223 -3.90 -9.34 8.92
C TRP A 223 -3.57 -9.72 7.47
N TYR A 224 -4.24 -10.72 6.92
CA TYR A 224 -4.03 -11.15 5.53
C TYR A 224 -4.33 -10.04 4.55
N GLN A 225 -5.44 -9.31 4.72
CA GLN A 225 -5.77 -8.19 3.83
C GLN A 225 -4.72 -7.06 3.90
N THR A 226 -4.22 -6.77 5.10
CA THR A 226 -3.18 -5.75 5.24
C THR A 226 -1.87 -6.21 4.57
N MET A 227 -1.51 -7.50 4.69
CA MET A 227 -0.34 -8.07 4.03
C MET A 227 -0.52 -8.18 2.52
N ASP A 228 -1.73 -8.44 2.06
CA ASP A 228 -2.09 -8.44 0.65
C ASP A 228 -1.85 -7.05 0.03
N PHE A 229 -2.29 -5.99 0.68
CA PHE A 229 -1.98 -4.62 0.25
C PHE A 229 -0.47 -4.35 0.17
N VAL A 230 0.32 -4.81 1.16
CA VAL A 230 1.79 -4.72 1.10
C VAL A 230 2.34 -5.47 -0.10
N GLN A 231 1.86 -6.69 -0.33
CA GLN A 231 2.28 -7.53 -1.44
C GLN A 231 1.95 -6.92 -2.80
N LEU A 232 0.75 -6.34 -2.94
CA LEU A 232 0.32 -5.66 -4.17
C LEU A 232 1.23 -4.49 -4.53
N VAL A 233 1.71 -3.71 -3.54
CA VAL A 233 2.68 -2.64 -3.80
C VAL A 233 3.98 -3.21 -4.37
N TRP A 234 4.54 -4.25 -3.74
CA TRP A 234 5.77 -4.88 -4.22
C TRP A 234 5.61 -5.54 -5.59
N PHE A 235 4.48 -6.20 -5.81
CA PHE A 235 4.14 -6.79 -7.10
C PHE A 235 4.06 -5.73 -8.20
N SER A 236 3.34 -4.63 -7.95
CA SER A 236 3.20 -3.51 -8.91
C SER A 236 4.54 -2.84 -9.22
N LEU A 237 5.39 -2.64 -8.20
CA LEU A 237 6.74 -2.13 -8.41
C LEU A 237 7.61 -3.10 -9.24
N GLY A 238 7.47 -4.40 -8.98
CA GLY A 238 8.12 -5.44 -9.78
C GLY A 238 7.68 -5.38 -11.25
N GLN A 239 6.38 -5.28 -11.52
CA GLN A 239 5.84 -5.17 -12.88
C GLN A 239 6.32 -3.90 -13.59
N LEU A 240 6.42 -2.78 -12.88
CA LEU A 240 6.95 -1.54 -13.44
C LEU A 240 8.43 -1.67 -13.84
N VAL A 241 9.24 -2.33 -13.03
CA VAL A 241 10.69 -2.53 -13.31
C VAL A 241 10.91 -3.54 -14.42
N THR A 242 10.10 -4.60 -14.50
CA THR A 242 10.21 -5.66 -15.52
C THR A 242 9.52 -5.33 -16.85
N GLY A 243 8.82 -4.19 -16.92
CA GLY A 243 8.09 -3.76 -18.12
C GLY A 243 6.75 -4.48 -18.32
N GLY A 244 6.26 -5.22 -17.32
CA GLY A 244 4.93 -5.83 -17.33
C GLY A 244 3.80 -4.80 -17.15
N ALA A 245 4.12 -3.64 -16.58
CA ALA A 245 3.22 -2.49 -16.47
C ALA A 245 3.87 -1.26 -17.13
N GLY A 246 3.06 -0.46 -17.81
CA GLY A 246 3.51 0.78 -18.45
C GLY A 246 3.24 2.02 -17.60
N LEU A 247 3.79 3.17 -18.02
CA LEU A 247 3.48 4.45 -17.38
C LEU A 247 1.98 4.78 -17.44
N ASN A 248 1.27 4.25 -18.43
CA ASN A 248 -0.17 4.43 -18.57
C ASN A 248 -0.99 3.75 -17.48
N ASP A 249 -0.42 2.75 -16.80
CA ASP A 249 -1.10 2.01 -15.74
C ASP A 249 -0.95 2.70 -14.38
N LEU A 250 -0.11 3.75 -14.32
CA LEU A 250 0.05 4.56 -13.12
C LEU A 250 -1.10 5.56 -12.98
N SER A 251 -1.53 5.74 -11.76
CA SER A 251 -2.52 6.74 -11.36
C SER A 251 -1.87 7.79 -10.48
N GLY A 252 -1.98 9.04 -10.89
CA GLY A 252 -1.60 10.20 -10.08
C GLY A 252 -2.75 10.67 -9.19
N PRO A 253 -2.63 11.86 -8.59
CA PRO A 253 -3.65 12.40 -7.68
C PRO A 253 -5.05 12.49 -8.32
N VAL A 254 -5.13 12.84 -9.61
CA VAL A 254 -6.40 12.94 -10.32
C VAL A 254 -6.99 11.56 -10.60
N GLY A 255 -6.17 10.58 -10.98
CA GLY A 255 -6.57 9.19 -11.17
C GLY A 255 -7.10 8.56 -9.88
N ILE A 256 -6.47 8.84 -8.74
CA ILE A 256 -6.94 8.34 -7.43
C ILE A 256 -8.33 8.92 -7.09
N VAL A 257 -8.57 10.22 -7.33
CA VAL A 257 -9.91 10.82 -7.12
C VAL A 257 -10.95 10.16 -8.02
N THR A 258 -10.58 9.86 -9.27
CA THR A 258 -11.46 9.15 -10.21
C THR A 258 -11.77 7.73 -9.69
N THR A 259 -10.76 6.99 -9.24
CA THR A 259 -10.92 5.65 -8.67
C THR A 259 -11.83 5.68 -7.43
N ILE A 260 -11.67 6.65 -6.52
CA ILE A 260 -12.57 6.80 -5.34
C ILE A 260 -14.02 6.99 -5.78
N LYS A 261 -14.23 7.80 -6.81
CA LYS A 261 -15.58 8.01 -7.37
C LYS A 261 -16.12 6.70 -7.95
N ASP A 262 -15.35 6.04 -8.81
CA ASP A 262 -15.79 4.85 -9.53
C ASP A 262 -16.11 3.70 -8.57
N VAL A 263 -15.22 3.43 -7.61
CA VAL A 263 -15.41 2.44 -6.53
C VAL A 263 -16.66 2.75 -5.70
N GLY A 264 -16.85 4.02 -5.31
CA GLY A 264 -18.02 4.43 -4.52
C GLY A 264 -19.32 4.32 -5.30
N THR A 265 -19.32 4.72 -6.59
CA THR A 265 -20.52 4.68 -7.45
C THR A 265 -20.91 3.24 -7.78
N GLU A 266 -19.95 2.41 -8.18
CA GLU A 266 -20.18 0.99 -8.49
C GLU A 266 -20.73 0.23 -7.27
N ALA A 267 -20.17 0.47 -6.10
CA ALA A 267 -20.65 -0.14 -4.87
C ALA A 267 -22.07 0.29 -4.51
N GLN A 268 -22.39 1.58 -4.71
CA GLN A 268 -23.72 2.11 -4.48
C GLN A 268 -24.74 1.48 -5.44
N GLU A 269 -24.46 1.48 -6.73
CA GLU A 269 -25.36 0.94 -7.75
C GLU A 269 -25.59 -0.56 -7.56
N THR A 270 -24.53 -1.32 -7.25
CA THR A 270 -24.62 -2.76 -7.00
C THR A 270 -25.47 -3.05 -5.76
N ALA A 271 -25.31 -2.27 -4.69
CA ALA A 271 -26.10 -2.46 -3.48
C ALA A 271 -27.58 -2.11 -3.68
N GLU A 272 -27.87 -1.02 -4.39
CA GLU A 272 -29.24 -0.60 -4.72
C GLU A 272 -29.96 -1.64 -5.58
N GLN A 273 -29.26 -2.28 -6.54
CA GLN A 273 -29.82 -3.37 -7.35
C GLN A 273 -30.17 -4.62 -6.53
N ASN A 274 -29.55 -4.79 -5.36
CA ASN A 274 -29.79 -5.90 -4.45
C ASN A 274 -30.64 -5.52 -3.21
N ASP A 275 -31.40 -4.42 -3.29
CA ASP A 275 -32.24 -3.89 -2.20
C ASP A 275 -31.46 -3.59 -0.90
N GLN A 276 -30.17 -3.24 -1.03
CA GLN A 276 -29.29 -2.89 0.08
C GLN A 276 -29.07 -1.38 0.18
N ASN A 277 -28.50 -0.91 1.29
CA ASN A 277 -28.20 0.50 1.48
C ASN A 277 -26.97 0.91 0.64
N GLY A 278 -27.20 1.53 -0.52
CA GLY A 278 -26.15 1.95 -1.44
C GLY A 278 -25.15 2.94 -0.83
N LEU A 279 -25.61 3.87 0.02
CA LEU A 279 -24.71 4.84 0.67
C LEU A 279 -23.74 4.15 1.65
N LEU A 280 -24.21 3.14 2.39
CA LEU A 280 -23.36 2.38 3.30
C LEU A 280 -22.33 1.57 2.49
N ALA A 281 -22.76 0.91 1.43
CA ALA A 281 -21.86 0.13 0.57
C ALA A 281 -20.78 1.03 -0.09
N ALA A 282 -21.15 2.21 -0.56
CA ALA A 282 -20.20 3.20 -1.08
C ALA A 282 -19.19 3.62 0.00
N ALA A 283 -19.65 3.91 1.22
CA ALA A 283 -18.78 4.30 2.33
C ALA A 283 -17.80 3.17 2.73
N GLU A 284 -18.27 1.92 2.77
CA GLU A 284 -17.43 0.74 3.06
C GLU A 284 -16.36 0.54 1.97
N SER A 285 -16.73 0.66 0.70
CA SER A 285 -15.81 0.52 -0.43
C SER A 285 -14.77 1.64 -0.48
N ILE A 286 -15.18 2.88 -0.21
CA ILE A 286 -14.25 4.01 -0.09
C ILE A 286 -13.32 3.83 1.10
N ALA A 287 -13.81 3.34 2.24
CA ALA A 287 -12.99 3.05 3.41
C ALA A 287 -11.98 1.92 3.12
N TYR A 288 -12.39 0.87 2.41
CA TYR A 288 -11.48 -0.20 1.97
C TYR A 288 -10.36 0.35 1.07
N PHE A 289 -10.71 1.21 0.12
CA PHE A 289 -9.73 1.88 -0.75
C PHE A 289 -8.82 2.83 0.03
N ALA A 290 -9.35 3.54 1.04
CA ALA A 290 -8.53 4.35 1.95
C ALA A 290 -7.54 3.51 2.76
N ALA A 291 -7.90 2.29 3.18
CA ALA A 291 -6.98 1.37 3.82
C ALA A 291 -5.86 0.93 2.88
N LEU A 292 -6.17 0.63 1.61
CA LEU A 292 -5.18 0.34 0.57
C LEU A 292 -4.20 1.52 0.40
N ILE A 293 -4.71 2.75 0.30
CA ILE A 293 -3.87 3.96 0.19
C ILE A 293 -2.98 4.10 1.44
N ALA A 294 -3.52 3.89 2.64
CA ALA A 294 -2.77 4.00 3.89
C ALA A 294 -1.59 3.03 3.92
N VAL A 295 -1.81 1.76 3.58
CA VAL A 295 -0.75 0.75 3.52
C VAL A 295 0.24 1.03 2.39
N ASN A 296 -0.25 1.49 1.22
CA ASN A 296 0.61 1.90 0.11
C ASN A 296 1.55 3.04 0.54
N LEU A 297 1.02 4.10 1.16
CA LEU A 297 1.84 5.19 1.70
C LEU A 297 2.85 4.70 2.74
N ALA A 298 2.49 3.74 3.59
CA ALA A 298 3.40 3.15 4.55
C ALA A 298 4.58 2.44 3.87
N VAL A 299 4.31 1.60 2.86
CA VAL A 299 5.34 0.88 2.12
C VAL A 299 6.21 1.84 1.31
N MET A 300 5.58 2.75 0.55
CA MET A 300 6.30 3.72 -0.30
C MET A 300 7.22 4.62 0.51
N ASN A 301 6.76 5.11 1.68
CA ASN A 301 7.59 5.96 2.54
C ASN A 301 8.78 5.23 3.16
N LEU A 302 8.78 3.90 3.21
CA LEU A 302 9.93 3.09 3.66
C LEU A 302 10.90 2.72 2.53
N LEU A 303 10.57 2.97 1.27
CA LEU A 303 11.49 2.74 0.16
C LEU A 303 12.72 3.65 0.28
N PRO A 304 13.91 3.18 -0.10
CA PRO A 304 15.15 3.97 -0.05
C PRO A 304 15.21 5.04 -1.14
N LEU A 305 14.12 5.79 -1.30
CA LEU A 305 14.01 6.86 -2.29
C LEU A 305 14.31 8.20 -1.62
N PRO A 306 15.11 9.07 -2.26
CA PRO A 306 15.33 10.42 -1.79
C PRO A 306 14.00 11.18 -1.60
N ALA A 307 13.97 12.11 -0.67
CA ALA A 307 12.80 12.90 -0.26
C ALA A 307 11.73 12.14 0.55
N LEU A 308 11.82 10.82 0.70
CA LEU A 308 10.97 10.02 1.58
C LEU A 308 11.72 9.64 2.87
N ASP A 309 10.99 9.22 3.91
CA ASP A 309 11.58 8.79 5.18
C ASP A 309 12.55 7.61 5.01
N GLY A 310 12.22 6.68 4.11
CA GLY A 310 13.07 5.55 3.74
C GLY A 310 14.41 5.99 3.16
N GLY A 311 14.47 7.09 2.43
CA GLY A 311 15.72 7.68 1.97
C GLY A 311 16.57 8.21 3.14
N ARG A 312 15.95 8.85 4.13
CA ARG A 312 16.62 9.27 5.36
C ARG A 312 17.09 8.07 6.20
N ILE A 313 16.28 7.02 6.30
CA ILE A 313 16.66 5.75 6.94
C ILE A 313 17.86 5.12 6.21
N PHE A 314 17.84 5.11 4.88
CA PHE A 314 18.95 4.61 4.08
C PHE A 314 20.26 5.35 4.36
N PHE A 315 20.24 6.68 4.38
CA PHE A 315 21.43 7.46 4.74
C PHE A 315 21.87 7.23 6.19
N LEU A 316 20.93 7.03 7.12
CA LEU A 316 21.24 6.68 8.50
C LEU A 316 21.99 5.34 8.58
N LEU A 317 21.59 4.33 7.79
CA LEU A 317 22.27 3.05 7.68
C LEU A 317 23.64 3.20 7.03
N VAL A 318 23.76 3.95 5.95
CA VAL A 318 25.03 4.24 5.27
C VAL A 318 26.01 4.94 6.23
N ASP A 319 25.53 5.91 7.01
CA ASP A 319 26.36 6.59 8.01
C ASP A 319 26.83 5.62 9.11
N ALA A 320 25.97 4.70 9.56
CA ALA A 320 26.34 3.69 10.56
C ALA A 320 27.43 2.75 10.02
N VAL A 321 27.28 2.26 8.79
CA VAL A 321 28.27 1.40 8.12
C VAL A 321 29.58 2.16 7.87
N SER A 322 29.50 3.40 7.38
CA SER A 322 30.66 4.26 7.11
C SER A 322 31.44 4.57 8.40
N MET A 323 30.73 4.82 9.51
CA MET A 323 31.36 5.01 10.81
C MET A 323 32.04 3.75 11.34
N ALA A 324 31.43 2.57 11.09
CA ALA A 324 32.02 1.30 11.51
C ALA A 324 33.30 0.96 10.72
N LEU A 325 33.31 1.18 9.40
CA LEU A 325 34.40 0.81 8.49
C LEU A 325 35.47 1.90 8.38
N PHE A 326 35.05 3.17 8.22
CA PHE A 326 35.94 4.28 7.87
C PHE A 326 36.07 5.32 8.97
N LYS A 327 35.30 5.19 10.07
CA LYS A 327 35.22 6.15 11.18
C LYS A 327 34.87 7.59 10.73
N ARG A 328 34.15 7.72 9.63
CA ARG A 328 33.71 9.00 9.06
C ARG A 328 32.24 8.90 8.64
N LYS A 329 31.49 9.98 8.83
CA LYS A 329 30.13 10.10 8.29
C LYS A 329 30.17 10.64 6.86
N VAL A 330 29.12 10.34 6.10
CA VAL A 330 28.90 10.97 4.80
C VAL A 330 28.61 12.45 5.01
N PRO A 331 29.33 13.38 4.33
CA PRO A 331 29.09 14.79 4.52
C PRO A 331 27.63 15.19 4.20
N GLU A 332 27.01 15.95 5.09
CA GLU A 332 25.60 16.36 5.01
C GLU A 332 25.24 17.02 3.67
N LYS A 333 26.20 17.76 3.07
CA LYS A 333 26.00 18.40 1.77
C LYS A 333 25.64 17.43 0.64
N TYR A 334 26.18 16.19 0.67
CA TYR A 334 25.85 15.17 -0.35
C TYR A 334 24.48 14.56 -0.08
N GLN A 335 24.14 14.32 1.18
CA GLN A 335 22.81 13.83 1.57
C GLN A 335 21.75 14.86 1.19
N ALA A 336 21.96 16.15 1.49
CA ALA A 336 21.06 17.22 1.11
C ALA A 336 20.92 17.36 -0.43
N ALA A 337 22.03 17.29 -1.16
CA ALA A 337 22.00 17.38 -2.64
C ALA A 337 21.21 16.22 -3.26
N ILE A 338 21.42 14.98 -2.79
CA ILE A 338 20.71 13.79 -3.27
C ILE A 338 19.22 13.89 -2.94
N ASN A 339 18.86 14.32 -1.72
CA ASN A 339 17.46 14.51 -1.32
C ASN A 339 16.78 15.60 -2.16
N THR A 340 17.46 16.72 -2.42
CA THR A 340 16.91 17.79 -3.27
C THR A 340 16.73 17.32 -4.71
N ALA A 341 17.72 16.63 -5.28
CA ALA A 341 17.63 16.09 -6.63
C ALA A 341 16.48 15.06 -6.75
N GLY A 342 16.36 14.18 -5.75
CA GLY A 342 15.27 13.20 -5.69
C GLY A 342 13.90 13.86 -5.54
N PHE A 343 13.78 14.91 -4.72
CA PHE A 343 12.55 15.68 -4.59
C PHE A 343 12.13 16.30 -5.93
N VAL A 344 13.06 16.95 -6.64
CA VAL A 344 12.78 17.55 -7.95
C VAL A 344 12.34 16.49 -8.96
N LEU A 345 13.01 15.31 -8.95
CA LEU A 345 12.66 14.21 -9.82
C LEU A 345 11.27 13.66 -9.51
N LEU A 346 10.94 13.42 -8.22
CA LEU A 346 9.64 12.94 -7.80
C LEU A 346 8.53 13.93 -8.13
N MET A 347 8.76 15.24 -7.92
CA MET A 347 7.82 16.29 -8.28
C MET A 347 7.59 16.33 -9.79
N GLY A 348 8.65 16.23 -10.58
CA GLY A 348 8.56 16.16 -12.05
C GLY A 348 7.78 14.93 -12.52
N PHE A 349 8.05 13.76 -11.91
CA PHE A 349 7.33 12.54 -12.20
C PHE A 349 5.83 12.64 -11.81
N MET A 350 5.54 13.18 -10.63
CA MET A 350 4.16 13.40 -10.20
C MET A 350 3.38 14.34 -11.13
N LEU A 351 4.03 15.42 -11.60
CA LEU A 351 3.43 16.33 -12.57
C LEU A 351 3.16 15.63 -13.91
N LEU A 352 4.08 14.78 -14.36
CA LEU A 352 3.93 14.01 -15.60
C LEU A 352 2.73 13.05 -15.48
N VAL A 353 2.63 12.28 -14.40
CA VAL A 353 1.51 11.35 -14.18
C VAL A 353 0.19 12.10 -14.02
N THR A 354 0.18 13.24 -13.30
CA THR A 354 -1.01 14.08 -13.16
C THR A 354 -1.49 14.62 -14.52
N PHE A 355 -0.56 15.07 -15.36
CA PHE A 355 -0.88 15.52 -16.72
C PHE A 355 -1.49 14.38 -17.54
N GLN A 356 -0.94 13.19 -17.42
CA GLN A 356 -1.46 12.00 -18.10
C GLN A 356 -2.86 11.61 -17.61
N ASP A 357 -3.14 11.69 -16.31
CA ASP A 357 -4.47 11.46 -15.75
C ASP A 357 -5.49 12.44 -16.34
N VAL A 358 -5.15 13.74 -16.41
CA VAL A 358 -6.03 14.76 -17.00
C VAL A 358 -6.27 14.46 -18.48
N PHE A 359 -5.25 14.02 -19.21
CA PHE A 359 -5.38 13.66 -20.62
C PHE A 359 -6.31 12.46 -20.85
N LYS A 360 -6.30 11.47 -19.93
CA LYS A 360 -7.22 10.32 -19.96
C LYS A 360 -8.68 10.72 -19.71
N LEU A 361 -8.92 11.81 -18.95
CA LEU A 361 -10.26 12.30 -18.67
C LEU A 361 -10.87 13.12 -19.81
N VAL A 362 -10.06 13.67 -20.72
CA VAL A 362 -10.49 14.53 -21.83
C VAL A 362 -10.72 13.72 -23.12
N LYS A 363 -10.16 12.51 -23.20
CA LYS A 363 -10.42 11.55 -24.29
C LYS A 363 -11.66 10.70 -24.02
#